data_a7f135810be464ca4fb4c5fa22dfcdf2
#
_entry.id   a7f135810be464ca4fb4c5fa22dfcdf2
#
_cell.length_a   1.000
_cell.length_b   1.000
_cell.length_c   1.000
_cell.angle_alpha   90.00
_cell.angle_beta   90.00
_cell.angle_gamma   90.00
#
_symmetry.space_group_name_H-M   'P 1'
#
loop_
_entity.id
_entity.type
_entity.pdbx_description
1 polymer ?
#
loop_
_entity_poly.entity_id
_entity_poly.type
_entity_poly.pdbx_seq_one_letter_code
_entity_poly.pdbx_strand_id
1 'polypeptide(L)'
;RAEKLTFPLTQEQQELAKEMLEFLHNSQNPEIAEKYELRAGVGLAAPQLGKSIQMIALLVPGFEDEEPILNEVWINPRIMRESVKKACLKEGEGCLSVERDVPGIVLRSERVTVKYQDVNGDEFVRTLTDYEAIVVQHEIDHLNGVMFYDHINKTQPMYIPKGAVVIGE
;
A
#
# COMPACT_ATOMS: atom_id res chain seq x y z
N ARG A 1 -15.85 -1.81 -5.96
CA ARG A 1 -15.15 -2.52 -4.86
C ARG A 1 -14.65 -3.88 -5.32
N ALA A 2 -13.47 -4.22 -4.86
CA ALA A 2 -12.86 -5.50 -5.16
C ALA A 2 -13.60 -6.65 -4.46
N GLU A 3 -13.64 -7.80 -5.13
CA GLU A 3 -14.31 -8.98 -4.59
C GLU A 3 -13.40 -9.76 -3.65
N LYS A 4 -13.99 -10.27 -2.58
CA LYS A 4 -13.30 -11.13 -1.63
C LYS A 4 -12.94 -12.46 -2.31
N LEU A 5 -11.72 -12.93 -2.08
CA LEU A 5 -11.25 -14.21 -2.63
C LEU A 5 -11.60 -15.38 -1.72
N THR A 6 -11.84 -16.52 -2.34
CA THR A 6 -12.06 -17.79 -1.63
C THR A 6 -10.85 -18.70 -1.82
N PHE A 7 -10.69 -19.65 -0.92
CA PHE A 7 -9.55 -20.58 -0.96
C PHE A 7 -10.00 -21.99 -1.29
N PRO A 8 -9.15 -22.79 -1.94
CA PRO A 8 -7.82 -22.41 -2.40
C PRO A 8 -7.86 -21.41 -3.55
N LEU A 9 -6.83 -20.57 -3.67
CA LEU A 9 -6.70 -19.65 -4.79
C LEU A 9 -6.55 -20.44 -6.09
N THR A 10 -7.06 -19.90 -7.19
CA THR A 10 -6.83 -20.48 -8.51
C THR A 10 -5.36 -20.32 -8.88
N GLN A 11 -4.89 -21.10 -9.85
CA GLN A 11 -3.52 -20.99 -10.32
C GLN A 11 -3.25 -19.59 -10.88
N GLU A 12 -4.20 -19.02 -11.60
CA GLU A 12 -4.11 -17.67 -12.13
C GLU A 12 -3.93 -16.65 -11.01
N GLN A 13 -4.68 -16.79 -9.91
CA GLN A 13 -4.58 -15.91 -8.75
C GLN A 13 -3.24 -16.06 -8.04
N GLN A 14 -2.73 -17.28 -7.91
CA GLN A 14 -1.41 -17.53 -7.32
C GLN A 14 -0.30 -16.91 -8.15
N GLU A 15 -0.38 -17.01 -9.46
CA GLU A 15 0.58 -16.42 -10.38
C GLU A 15 0.52 -14.88 -10.32
N LEU A 16 -0.68 -14.33 -10.23
CA LEU A 16 -0.86 -12.88 -10.09
C LEU A 16 -0.20 -12.37 -8.82
N ALA A 17 -0.37 -13.07 -7.70
CA ALA A 17 0.25 -12.70 -6.43
C ALA A 17 1.78 -12.65 -6.57
N LYS A 18 2.35 -13.65 -7.21
CA LYS A 18 3.79 -13.73 -7.44
C LYS A 18 4.28 -12.60 -8.35
N GLU A 19 3.57 -12.34 -9.43
CA GLU A 19 3.92 -11.29 -10.37
C GLU A 19 3.83 -9.89 -9.77
N MET A 20 2.82 -9.65 -8.94
CA MET A 20 2.67 -8.36 -8.27
C MET A 20 3.85 -8.06 -7.36
N LEU A 21 4.26 -9.04 -6.55
CA LEU A 21 5.39 -8.86 -5.65
C LEU A 21 6.71 -8.74 -6.42
N GLU A 22 6.87 -9.54 -7.47
CA GLU A 22 8.04 -9.46 -8.35
C GLU A 22 8.14 -8.09 -9.02
N PHE A 23 7.00 -7.53 -9.45
CA PHE A 23 6.97 -6.18 -10.02
C PHE A 23 7.53 -5.16 -9.03
N LEU A 24 7.14 -5.24 -7.76
CA LEU A 24 7.65 -4.33 -6.74
C LEU A 24 9.16 -4.50 -6.54
N HIS A 25 9.63 -5.75 -6.47
CA HIS A 25 11.06 -6.03 -6.35
C HIS A 25 11.84 -5.43 -7.53
N ASN A 26 11.33 -5.62 -8.74
CA ASN A 26 11.96 -5.08 -9.94
C ASN A 26 11.96 -3.54 -9.92
N SER A 27 10.88 -2.93 -9.48
CA SER A 27 10.78 -1.47 -9.43
C SER A 27 11.76 -0.85 -8.43
N GLN A 28 12.16 -1.60 -7.42
CA GLN A 28 13.12 -1.14 -6.42
C GLN A 28 14.57 -1.51 -6.76
N ASN A 29 14.79 -2.27 -7.81
CA ASN A 29 16.12 -2.61 -8.30
C ASN A 29 16.55 -1.51 -9.29
N PRO A 30 17.59 -0.70 -8.98
CA PRO A 30 17.99 0.42 -9.84
C PRO A 30 18.30 0.05 -11.28
N GLU A 31 18.96 -1.09 -11.50
CA GLU A 31 19.33 -1.52 -12.84
C GLU A 31 18.11 -1.89 -13.69
N ILE A 32 17.19 -2.64 -13.10
CA ILE A 32 15.97 -3.07 -13.79
C ILE A 32 15.02 -1.91 -13.98
N ALA A 33 14.87 -1.08 -12.95
CA ALA A 33 13.98 0.08 -13.02
C ALA A 33 14.42 1.05 -14.11
N GLU A 34 15.71 1.32 -14.22
CA GLU A 34 16.25 2.19 -15.27
C GLU A 34 16.02 1.61 -16.67
N LYS A 35 16.31 0.32 -16.83
CA LYS A 35 16.18 -0.36 -18.13
C LYS A 35 14.74 -0.33 -18.67
N TYR A 36 13.76 -0.51 -17.78
CA TYR A 36 12.35 -0.56 -18.17
C TYR A 36 11.55 0.69 -17.80
N GLU A 37 12.24 1.74 -17.38
CA GLU A 37 11.62 3.02 -16.99
C GLU A 37 10.54 2.87 -15.91
N LEU A 38 10.81 2.01 -14.91
CA LEU A 38 9.89 1.76 -13.81
C LEU A 38 10.08 2.79 -12.69
N ARG A 39 8.96 3.22 -12.12
CA ARG A 39 8.99 4.02 -10.88
C ARG A 39 9.00 3.05 -9.71
N ALA A 40 9.84 3.33 -8.70
CA ALA A 40 9.91 2.51 -7.50
C ALA A 40 8.58 2.55 -6.75
N GLY A 41 8.08 1.39 -6.37
CA GLY A 41 6.84 1.25 -5.63
C GLY A 41 7.01 0.38 -4.40
N VAL A 42 6.22 0.65 -3.37
CA VAL A 42 6.21 -0.11 -2.11
C VAL A 42 4.93 -0.91 -1.92
N GLY A 43 3.93 -0.64 -2.73
CA GLY A 43 2.66 -1.34 -2.67
C GLY A 43 1.96 -1.35 -4.02
N LEU A 44 1.12 -2.35 -4.22
CA LEU A 44 0.35 -2.51 -5.45
C LEU A 44 -0.92 -3.29 -5.13
N ALA A 45 -2.05 -2.80 -5.64
CA ALA A 45 -3.34 -3.48 -5.45
C ALA A 45 -3.82 -4.07 -6.78
N ALA A 46 -4.44 -5.25 -6.73
CA ALA A 46 -4.91 -5.94 -7.93
C ALA A 46 -5.84 -5.10 -8.80
N PRO A 47 -6.75 -4.27 -8.26
CA PRO A 47 -7.56 -3.39 -9.12
C PRO A 47 -6.76 -2.46 -10.03
N GLN A 48 -5.54 -2.09 -9.65
CA GLN A 48 -4.66 -1.27 -10.50
C GLN A 48 -4.23 -2.00 -11.77
N LEU A 49 -4.35 -3.32 -11.77
CA LEU A 49 -4.02 -4.18 -12.91
C LEU A 49 -5.29 -4.65 -13.63
N GLY A 50 -6.44 -4.06 -13.33
CA GLY A 50 -7.70 -4.45 -13.93
C GLY A 50 -8.32 -5.70 -13.32
N LYS A 51 -7.82 -6.17 -12.19
CA LYS A 51 -8.32 -7.35 -11.48
C LYS A 51 -9.05 -6.92 -10.22
N SER A 52 -10.37 -6.94 -10.25
CA SER A 52 -11.20 -6.45 -9.14
C SER A 52 -11.33 -7.49 -8.02
N ILE A 53 -10.21 -7.85 -7.43
CA ILE A 53 -10.11 -8.83 -6.35
C ILE A 53 -9.33 -8.25 -5.17
N GLN A 54 -9.62 -8.76 -3.96
CA GLN A 54 -8.98 -8.26 -2.74
C GLN A 54 -7.59 -8.87 -2.53
N MET A 55 -6.64 -8.36 -3.28
CA MET A 55 -5.25 -8.79 -3.23
C MET A 55 -4.36 -7.55 -3.31
N ILE A 56 -3.41 -7.44 -2.38
CA ILE A 56 -2.39 -6.38 -2.39
C ILE A 56 -1.02 -6.99 -2.21
N ALA A 57 -0.01 -6.39 -2.83
CA ALA A 57 1.38 -6.75 -2.63
C ALA A 57 2.07 -5.60 -1.90
N LEU A 58 2.96 -5.94 -0.97
CA LEU A 58 3.64 -4.97 -0.12
C LEU A 58 5.13 -5.29 -0.08
N LEU A 59 5.96 -4.31 -0.39
CA LEU A 59 7.40 -4.41 -0.28
C LEU A 59 7.94 -3.10 0.29
N VAL A 60 8.01 -3.03 1.61
CA VAL A 60 8.50 -1.85 2.31
C VAL A 60 9.94 -2.12 2.74
N PRO A 61 10.91 -1.37 2.21
CA PRO A 61 12.32 -1.59 2.53
C PRO A 61 12.61 -1.40 4.01
N GLY A 62 13.56 -2.18 4.52
CA GLY A 62 14.10 -1.98 5.85
C GLY A 62 15.09 -0.82 5.84
N PHE A 63 15.67 -0.55 7.01
CA PHE A 63 16.63 0.52 7.16
C PHE A 63 18.01 0.06 6.66
N GLU A 64 18.58 0.79 5.69
CA GLU A 64 19.85 0.45 5.07
C GLU A 64 19.84 -0.96 4.44
N ASP A 65 20.71 -1.86 4.90
CA ASP A 65 20.85 -3.22 4.38
C ASP A 65 20.03 -4.26 5.15
N GLU A 66 19.11 -3.80 5.99
CA GLU A 66 18.26 -4.71 6.75
C GLU A 66 17.19 -5.35 5.88
N GLU A 67 16.63 -6.45 6.38
CA GLU A 67 15.52 -7.14 5.73
C GLU A 67 14.34 -6.18 5.55
N PRO A 68 13.54 -6.35 4.49
CA PRO A 68 12.34 -5.54 4.32
C PRO A 68 11.41 -5.64 5.52
N ILE A 69 10.78 -4.53 5.88
CA ILE A 69 9.76 -4.51 6.93
C ILE A 69 8.55 -5.31 6.49
N LEU A 70 8.16 -5.15 5.23
CA LEU A 70 7.11 -5.92 4.59
C LEU A 70 7.62 -6.45 3.25
N ASN A 71 7.32 -7.72 2.96
CA ASN A 71 7.67 -8.38 1.70
C ASN A 71 6.70 -9.53 1.51
N GLU A 72 5.43 -9.20 1.23
CA GLU A 72 4.39 -10.23 1.19
C GLU A 72 3.18 -9.78 0.38
N VAL A 73 2.34 -10.76 0.08
CA VAL A 73 1.03 -10.52 -0.55
C VAL A 73 -0.04 -10.81 0.49
N TRP A 74 -0.98 -9.88 0.62
CA TRP A 74 -2.12 -10.01 1.54
C TRP A 74 -3.40 -10.21 0.75
N ILE A 75 -4.17 -11.22 1.16
CA ILE A 75 -5.46 -11.56 0.56
C ILE A 75 -6.56 -11.19 1.55
N ASN A 76 -7.61 -10.59 1.04
CA ASN A 76 -8.77 -10.17 1.85
C ASN A 76 -8.37 -9.32 3.07
N PRO A 77 -7.50 -8.32 2.89
CA PRO A 77 -7.08 -7.50 4.03
C PRO A 77 -8.23 -6.63 4.52
N ARG A 78 -8.35 -6.50 5.84
CA ARG A 78 -9.39 -5.67 6.44
C ARG A 78 -8.83 -4.95 7.66
N ILE A 79 -9.06 -3.65 7.71
CA ILE A 79 -8.65 -2.85 8.87
C ILE A 79 -9.63 -3.12 10.01
N MET A 80 -9.10 -3.61 11.13
CA MET A 80 -9.87 -3.95 12.32
C MET A 80 -9.91 -2.79 13.32
N ARG A 81 -8.82 -2.03 13.40
CA ARG A 81 -8.70 -0.90 14.32
C ARG A 81 -7.86 0.19 13.67
N GLU A 82 -8.20 1.43 13.98
CA GLU A 82 -7.46 2.60 13.54
C GLU A 82 -7.23 3.51 14.73
N SER A 83 -6.05 4.12 14.80
CA SER A 83 -5.77 5.12 15.83
C SER A 83 -6.51 6.42 15.54
N VAL A 84 -6.81 7.17 16.59
CA VAL A 84 -7.32 8.54 16.45
C VAL A 84 -6.19 9.46 16.00
N LYS A 85 -4.98 9.20 16.47
CA LYS A 85 -3.79 9.94 16.07
C LYS A 85 -3.54 9.77 14.60
N LYS A 86 -3.22 10.86 13.91
CA LYS A 86 -2.99 10.85 12.46
C LYS A 86 -1.52 10.95 12.12
N ALA A 87 -1.19 10.50 10.92
CA ALA A 87 0.14 10.60 10.34
C ALA A 87 0.02 10.97 8.88
N CYS A 88 1.07 11.54 8.32
CA CYS A 88 1.13 11.87 6.91
C CYS A 88 2.58 11.83 6.43
N LEU A 89 2.76 11.72 5.12
CA LEU A 89 4.08 11.87 4.51
C LEU A 89 4.30 13.34 4.21
N LYS A 90 5.48 13.84 4.55
CA LYS A 90 5.85 15.25 4.36
C LYS A 90 5.70 15.69 2.90
N GLU A 91 6.10 14.82 1.98
CA GLU A 91 6.04 15.11 0.54
C GLU A 91 4.71 14.73 -0.10
N GLY A 92 3.75 14.27 0.70
CA GLY A 92 2.50 13.75 0.17
C GLY A 92 2.64 12.32 -0.34
N GLU A 93 1.61 11.81 -0.99
CA GLU A 93 1.61 10.44 -1.50
C GLU A 93 1.62 10.43 -3.02
N GLY A 94 2.07 9.32 -3.59
CA GLY A 94 2.00 9.04 -5.00
C GLY A 94 1.48 7.64 -5.23
N CYS A 95 1.21 7.29 -6.47
CA CYS A 95 0.70 5.98 -6.81
C CYS A 95 1.23 5.56 -8.18
N LEU A 96 1.58 4.28 -8.33
CA LEU A 96 2.10 3.76 -9.60
C LEU A 96 1.09 3.87 -10.74
N SER A 97 -0.21 3.92 -10.44
CA SER A 97 -1.26 4.05 -11.43
C SER A 97 -1.61 5.50 -11.77
N VAL A 98 -1.00 6.48 -11.09
CA VAL A 98 -1.20 7.91 -11.34
C VAL A 98 0.04 8.46 -12.03
N GLU A 99 -0.09 8.85 -13.29
CA GLU A 99 1.05 9.27 -14.13
C GLU A 99 1.68 10.60 -13.74
N ARG A 100 0.93 11.45 -13.07
CA ARG A 100 1.43 12.77 -12.66
C ARG A 100 1.24 12.96 -11.17
N ASP A 101 2.07 13.82 -10.60
CA ASP A 101 1.98 14.15 -9.19
C ASP A 101 0.70 14.93 -8.89
N VAL A 102 0.03 14.54 -7.82
CA VAL A 102 -1.09 15.28 -7.28
C VAL A 102 -0.62 15.78 -5.92
N PRO A 103 -0.20 17.05 -5.81
CA PRO A 103 0.37 17.55 -4.56
C PRO A 103 -0.68 17.69 -3.48
N GLY A 104 -0.27 17.45 -2.26
CA GLY A 104 -1.13 17.61 -1.09
C GLY A 104 -0.80 16.62 0.00
N ILE A 105 -1.26 16.95 1.19
CA ILE A 105 -1.07 16.11 2.37
C ILE A 105 -2.23 15.14 2.49
N VAL A 106 -1.91 13.87 2.68
CA VAL A 106 -2.90 12.80 2.91
C VAL A 106 -2.81 12.39 4.37
N LEU A 107 -3.88 12.65 5.13
CA LEU A 107 -3.93 12.26 6.54
C LEU A 107 -4.44 10.84 6.65
N ARG A 108 -3.69 10.02 7.38
CA ARG A 108 -4.04 8.63 7.63
C ARG A 108 -3.90 8.32 9.11
N SER A 109 -4.42 7.18 9.54
CA SER A 109 -4.23 6.75 10.92
C SER A 109 -2.76 6.40 11.15
N GLU A 110 -2.19 6.85 12.25
CA GLU A 110 -0.79 6.58 12.61
C GLU A 110 -0.55 5.09 12.89
N ARG A 111 -1.59 4.40 13.36
CA ARG A 111 -1.53 2.96 13.69
C ARG A 111 -2.80 2.28 13.21
N VAL A 112 -2.63 1.11 12.56
CA VAL A 112 -3.75 0.28 12.14
C VAL A 112 -3.49 -1.17 12.51
N THR A 113 -4.56 -1.90 12.82
CA THR A 113 -4.50 -3.34 13.00
C THR A 113 -5.29 -3.97 11.85
N VAL A 114 -4.63 -4.85 11.10
CA VAL A 114 -5.20 -5.44 9.88
C VAL A 114 -5.26 -6.94 10.03
N LYS A 115 -6.41 -7.51 9.64
CA LYS A 115 -6.59 -8.95 9.52
C LYS A 115 -6.52 -9.30 8.04
N TYR A 116 -5.71 -10.29 7.69
CA TYR A 116 -5.53 -10.70 6.30
C TYR A 116 -5.21 -12.19 6.22
N GLN A 117 -5.21 -12.70 5.01
CA GLN A 117 -4.81 -14.07 4.72
C GLN A 117 -3.61 -14.07 3.79
N ASP A 118 -2.77 -15.10 3.90
CA ASP A 118 -1.69 -15.29 2.93
C ASP A 118 -2.22 -16.08 1.72
N VAL A 119 -1.34 -16.41 0.78
CA VAL A 119 -1.74 -17.13 -0.44
C VAL A 119 -2.21 -18.56 -0.17
N ASN A 120 -1.94 -19.10 1.00
CA ASN A 120 -2.37 -20.43 1.42
C ASN A 120 -3.70 -20.39 2.19
N GLY A 121 -4.21 -19.21 2.50
CA GLY A 121 -5.45 -19.06 3.25
C GLY A 121 -5.26 -18.96 4.76
N ASP A 122 -4.03 -18.98 5.24
CA ASP A 122 -3.75 -18.83 6.66
C ASP A 122 -4.03 -17.39 7.11
N GLU A 123 -4.71 -17.25 8.24
CA GLU A 123 -5.08 -15.93 8.76
C GLU A 123 -4.02 -15.33 9.66
N PHE A 124 -3.85 -14.02 9.54
CA PHE A 124 -2.93 -13.24 10.36
C PHE A 124 -3.59 -11.95 10.81
N VAL A 125 -3.16 -11.46 11.97
CA VAL A 125 -3.54 -10.15 12.48
C VAL A 125 -2.24 -9.41 12.78
N ARG A 126 -2.10 -8.22 12.23
CA ARG A 126 -0.87 -7.45 12.37
C ARG A 126 -1.15 -5.99 12.65
N THR A 127 -0.39 -5.41 13.58
CA THR A 127 -0.46 -3.99 13.87
C THR A 127 0.72 -3.29 13.21
N LEU A 128 0.44 -2.21 12.51
CA LEU A 128 1.43 -1.44 11.75
C LEU A 128 1.36 0.01 12.20
N THR A 129 2.52 0.66 12.20
CA THR A 129 2.63 2.06 12.62
C THR A 129 3.38 2.87 11.59
N ASP A 130 3.15 4.19 11.61
CA ASP A 130 3.89 5.17 10.80
C ASP A 130 3.88 4.84 9.31
N TYR A 131 5.05 4.72 8.68
CA TYR A 131 5.14 4.55 7.23
C TYR A 131 4.44 3.29 6.74
N GLU A 132 4.66 2.15 7.40
CA GLU A 132 4.02 0.89 7.01
C GLU A 132 2.50 0.99 7.09
N ALA A 133 1.98 1.66 8.13
CA ALA A 133 0.54 1.88 8.26
C ALA A 133 0.00 2.72 7.11
N ILE A 134 0.73 3.74 6.69
CA ILE A 134 0.35 4.59 5.57
C ILE A 134 0.28 3.77 4.28
N VAL A 135 1.31 2.97 4.01
CA VAL A 135 1.38 2.14 2.80
C VAL A 135 0.19 1.18 2.74
N VAL A 136 -0.08 0.48 3.84
CA VAL A 136 -1.16 -0.50 3.90
C VAL A 136 -2.53 0.16 3.70
N GLN A 137 -2.77 1.31 4.33
CA GLN A 137 -4.02 2.03 4.16
C GLN A 137 -4.22 2.50 2.72
N HIS A 138 -3.15 2.97 2.08
CA HIS A 138 -3.18 3.38 0.68
C HIS A 138 -3.63 2.22 -0.23
N GLU A 139 -3.04 1.02 -0.03
CA GLU A 139 -3.36 -0.13 -0.87
C GLU A 139 -4.76 -0.70 -0.59
N ILE A 140 -5.17 -0.73 0.67
CA ILE A 140 -6.52 -1.17 1.02
C ILE A 140 -7.57 -0.22 0.45
N ASP A 141 -7.28 1.08 0.41
CA ASP A 141 -8.17 2.06 -0.21
C ASP A 141 -8.45 1.70 -1.67
N HIS A 142 -7.44 1.27 -2.42
CA HIS A 142 -7.63 0.85 -3.81
C HIS A 142 -8.67 -0.27 -3.93
N LEU A 143 -8.73 -1.17 -2.96
CA LEU A 143 -9.71 -2.26 -2.96
C LEU A 143 -11.13 -1.73 -2.80
N ASN A 144 -11.29 -0.54 -2.24
CA ASN A 144 -12.55 0.12 -2.03
C ASN A 144 -12.84 1.23 -3.06
N GLY A 145 -11.97 1.35 -4.06
CA GLY A 145 -12.11 2.36 -5.11
C GLY A 145 -11.72 3.77 -4.68
N VAL A 146 -10.92 3.89 -3.63
CA VAL A 146 -10.49 5.19 -3.09
C VAL A 146 -9.04 5.47 -3.49
N MET A 147 -8.79 6.65 -4.02
CA MET A 147 -7.45 7.10 -4.40
C MET A 147 -6.89 8.03 -3.33
N PHE A 148 -5.55 8.13 -3.26
CA PHE A 148 -4.91 8.95 -2.24
C PHE A 148 -5.36 10.42 -2.30
N TYR A 149 -5.52 10.96 -3.51
CA TYR A 149 -5.93 12.36 -3.68
C TYR A 149 -7.36 12.64 -3.21
N ASP A 150 -8.18 11.61 -3.00
CA ASP A 150 -9.52 11.78 -2.44
C ASP A 150 -9.46 12.24 -0.98
N HIS A 151 -8.32 12.04 -0.31
CA HIS A 151 -8.10 12.45 1.08
C HIS A 151 -7.48 13.84 1.22
N ILE A 152 -7.07 14.47 0.12
CA ILE A 152 -6.42 15.77 0.17
C ILE A 152 -7.46 16.86 0.46
N ASN A 153 -7.14 17.76 1.39
CA ASN A 153 -8.00 18.90 1.70
C ASN A 153 -8.07 19.82 0.50
N LYS A 154 -9.26 20.01 -0.06
CA LYS A 154 -9.46 20.78 -1.30
C LYS A 154 -9.18 22.27 -1.15
N THR A 155 -9.38 22.82 0.04
CA THR A 155 -9.16 24.25 0.28
C THR A 155 -7.75 24.55 0.78
N GLN A 156 -7.14 23.63 1.53
CA GLN A 156 -5.80 23.79 2.07
C GLN A 156 -5.01 22.47 1.89
N PRO A 157 -4.56 22.19 0.64
CA PRO A 157 -3.94 20.89 0.34
C PRO A 157 -2.72 20.57 1.19
N MET A 158 -1.98 21.54 1.67
CA MET A 158 -0.77 21.33 2.44
C MET A 158 -0.98 21.44 3.96
N TYR A 159 -2.23 21.54 4.39
CA TYR A 159 -2.55 21.69 5.81
C TYR A 159 -2.24 20.42 6.60
N ILE A 160 -1.51 20.58 7.69
CA ILE A 160 -1.19 19.48 8.61
C ILE A 160 -1.76 19.86 9.98
N PRO A 161 -2.75 19.10 10.51
CA PRO A 161 -3.31 19.39 11.84
C PRO A 161 -2.25 19.27 12.93
N LYS A 162 -2.43 20.05 13.97
CA LYS A 162 -1.57 19.96 15.15
C LYS A 162 -1.69 18.58 15.78
N GLY A 163 -0.56 17.99 16.12
CA GLY A 163 -0.53 16.65 16.72
C GLY A 163 -0.39 15.50 15.72
N ALA A 164 -0.50 15.76 14.42
CA ALA A 164 -0.25 14.73 13.43
C ALA A 164 1.26 14.42 13.32
N VAL A 165 1.59 13.16 13.13
CA VAL A 165 2.98 12.73 12.92
C VAL A 165 3.33 12.95 11.46
N VAL A 166 4.42 13.69 11.22
CA VAL A 166 4.92 13.94 9.87
C VAL A 166 6.11 13.03 9.62
N ILE A 167 6.01 12.19 8.58
CA ILE A 167 7.02 11.20 8.23
C ILE A 167 7.78 11.65 6.99
N GLY A 168 9.09 11.49 7.02
CA GLY A 168 9.97 11.90 5.94
C GLY A 168 10.75 13.15 6.27
N GLU A 169 11.62 13.56 5.36
CA GLU A 169 12.52 14.71 5.53
C GLU A 169 11.99 16.01 4.96
#